data_c3575f3c2f44cf5d4a736cfbad5e1fad
#
_entry.id   c3575f3c2f44cf5d4a736cfbad5e1fad
#
_cell.length_a   1.000
_cell.length_b   1.000
_cell.length_c   1.000
_cell.angle_alpha   90.00
_cell.angle_beta   90.00
_cell.angle_gamma   90.00
#
_symmetry.space_group_name_H-M   'P 1'
#
loop_
_entity.id
_entity.type
_entity.pdbx_description
1 polymer ?
#
loop_
_entity_poly.entity_id
_entity_poly.type
_entity_poly.pdbx_seq_one_letter_code
_entity_poly.pdbx_strand_id
1 'polypeptide(L)'
;MLRQENITVNLKWPNDIFFDSKKLIGFLPRVITRGKEVIYVRIGLGMNVLNKTPSEGISLAKVLRTKNISEYYWTAKILKAFHDSIDCNNKKEYVIQQANNFLNTSFLPKGYSPNEWKIKDVDSNGNLRIYNQTQEKVLTRF
;
A
#
# COMPACT_ATOMS: atom_id res chain seq x y z
N MET A 1 7.69 2.33 9.74
CA MET A 1 7.71 0.99 10.35
C MET A 1 8.67 0.04 9.64
N LEU A 2 8.33 -0.60 8.50
CA LEU A 2 9.19 -1.62 7.83
C LEU A 2 10.60 -1.11 7.50
N ARG A 3 10.74 0.10 6.97
CA ARG A 3 12.05 0.71 6.68
C ARG A 3 12.93 0.96 7.90
N GLN A 4 12.33 1.18 9.06
CA GLN A 4 13.08 1.28 10.34
C GLN A 4 13.71 -0.06 10.72
N GLU A 5 13.21 -1.15 10.14
CA GLU A 5 13.78 -2.50 10.27
C GLU A 5 14.62 -2.90 9.03
N ASN A 6 15.06 -1.92 8.22
CA ASN A 6 15.84 -2.14 7.00
C ASN A 6 15.13 -3.00 5.94
N ILE A 7 13.79 -3.03 5.96
CA ILE A 7 12.98 -3.74 4.96
C ILE A 7 12.52 -2.74 3.90
N THR A 8 13.12 -2.80 2.72
CA THR A 8 12.73 -2.00 1.57
C THR A 8 11.45 -2.54 0.95
N VAL A 9 10.41 -1.71 0.92
CA VAL A 9 9.10 -2.09 0.38
C VAL A 9 8.60 -1.04 -0.59
N ASN A 10 7.70 -1.46 -1.47
CA ASN A 10 7.04 -0.63 -2.47
C ASN A 10 5.52 -0.67 -2.28
N LEU A 11 4.87 0.43 -2.63
CA LEU A 11 3.42 0.54 -2.69
C LEU A 11 2.95 0.03 -4.06
N LYS A 12 2.13 -1.00 -4.07
CA LYS A 12 1.31 -1.35 -5.23
C LYS A 12 -0.07 -0.72 -5.03
N TRP A 13 -0.36 0.31 -5.81
CA TRP A 13 -1.66 0.98 -5.75
C TRP A 13 -2.81 -0.03 -6.00
N PRO A 14 -3.94 0.09 -5.29
CA PRO A 14 -4.26 1.16 -4.33
C PRO A 14 -3.88 0.85 -2.87
N ASN A 15 -3.59 -0.39 -2.48
CA ASN A 15 -3.68 -0.80 -1.08
C ASN A 15 -2.77 -1.96 -0.67
N ASP A 16 -1.76 -2.29 -1.47
CA ASP A 16 -0.88 -3.40 -1.17
C ASP A 16 0.57 -2.93 -0.98
N ILE A 17 1.25 -3.54 -0.02
CA ILE A 17 2.69 -3.35 0.19
C ILE A 17 3.41 -4.60 -0.30
N PHE A 18 4.37 -4.37 -1.17
CA PHE A 18 5.18 -5.41 -1.79
C PHE A 18 6.62 -5.35 -1.29
N PHE A 19 7.19 -6.52 -1.10
CA PHE A 19 8.64 -6.71 -1.00
C PHE A 19 9.07 -7.40 -2.29
N ASP A 20 9.97 -6.75 -3.03
CA ASP A 20 10.27 -7.09 -4.42
C ASP A 20 8.97 -7.13 -5.25
N SER A 21 8.67 -8.25 -5.89
CA SER A 21 7.45 -8.45 -6.67
C SER A 21 6.36 -9.24 -5.95
N LYS A 22 6.46 -9.44 -4.61
CA LYS A 22 5.53 -10.26 -3.82
C LYS A 22 4.81 -9.47 -2.75
N LYS A 23 3.53 -9.76 -2.59
CA LYS A 23 2.68 -9.11 -1.59
C LYS A 23 3.05 -9.54 -0.17
N LEU A 24 3.43 -8.56 0.66
CA LEU A 24 3.71 -8.74 2.09
C LEU A 24 2.52 -8.32 2.95
N ILE A 25 1.90 -7.17 2.63
CA ILE A 25 0.77 -6.60 3.38
C ILE A 25 -0.33 -6.19 2.39
N GLY A 26 -1.58 -6.34 2.81
CA GLY A 26 -2.75 -5.78 2.15
C GLY A 26 -3.60 -4.97 3.10
N PHE A 27 -4.13 -3.84 2.63
CA PHE A 27 -5.08 -3.01 3.34
C PHE A 27 -6.45 -3.13 2.72
N LEU A 28 -7.49 -3.15 3.55
CA LEU A 28 -8.88 -3.17 3.12
C LEU A 28 -9.64 -2.05 3.84
N PRO A 29 -9.52 -0.80 3.41
CA PRO A 29 -10.27 0.30 3.97
C PRO A 29 -11.73 0.24 3.52
N ARG A 30 -12.64 0.54 4.45
CA ARG A 30 -14.07 0.70 4.20
C ARG A 30 -14.56 1.95 4.90
N VAL A 31 -15.10 2.88 4.12
CA VAL A 31 -15.70 4.11 4.64
C VAL A 31 -17.19 3.88 4.88
N ILE A 32 -17.67 4.25 6.04
CA ILE A 32 -19.09 4.18 6.41
C ILE A 32 -19.61 5.61 6.50
N THR A 33 -20.65 5.91 5.72
CA THR A 33 -21.22 7.24 5.62
C THR A 33 -22.71 7.25 6.02
N ARG A 34 -23.18 8.42 6.46
CA ARG A 34 -24.60 8.75 6.58
C ARG A 34 -24.84 10.00 5.74
N GLY A 35 -25.48 9.81 4.57
CA GLY A 35 -25.53 10.87 3.55
C GLY A 35 -24.11 11.27 3.10
N LYS A 36 -23.77 12.55 3.29
CA LYS A 36 -22.43 13.07 2.91
C LYS A 36 -21.40 13.01 4.05
N GLU A 37 -21.81 12.63 5.27
CA GLU A 37 -20.91 12.59 6.42
C GLU A 37 -20.26 11.23 6.59
N VAL A 38 -18.94 11.23 6.81
CA VAL A 38 -18.19 10.03 7.19
C VAL A 38 -18.40 9.77 8.68
N ILE A 39 -19.02 8.64 9.01
CA ILE A 39 -19.26 8.25 10.41
C ILE A 39 -18.03 7.58 10.99
N TYR A 40 -17.44 6.64 10.25
CA TYR A 40 -16.17 6.03 10.62
C TYR A 40 -15.52 5.33 9.41
N VAL A 41 -14.24 5.06 9.55
CA VAL A 41 -13.45 4.27 8.60
C VAL A 41 -13.00 2.99 9.29
N ARG A 42 -13.30 1.85 8.68
CA ARG A 42 -12.78 0.56 9.10
C ARG A 42 -11.60 0.20 8.19
N ILE A 43 -10.48 -0.18 8.79
CA ILE A 43 -9.32 -0.64 8.02
C ILE A 43 -8.99 -2.07 8.43
N GLY A 44 -9.19 -3.02 7.52
CA GLY A 44 -8.63 -4.36 7.64
C GLY A 44 -7.16 -4.32 7.19
N LEU A 45 -6.28 -4.95 7.95
CA LEU A 45 -4.89 -5.14 7.59
C LEU A 45 -4.54 -6.61 7.67
N GLY A 46 -4.01 -7.16 6.58
CA GLY A 46 -3.46 -8.51 6.54
C GLY A 46 -1.96 -8.45 6.25
N MET A 47 -1.14 -8.91 7.18
CA MET A 47 0.30 -9.06 7.01
C MET A 47 0.67 -10.55 7.06
N ASN A 48 1.41 -10.99 6.07
CA ASN A 48 1.98 -12.34 6.09
C ASN A 48 3.19 -12.36 7.03
N VAL A 49 3.08 -12.95 8.20
CA VAL A 49 4.18 -13.01 9.18
C VAL A 49 4.91 -14.35 9.10
N LEU A 50 4.31 -15.44 9.60
CA LEU A 50 4.89 -16.78 9.63
C LEU A 50 4.16 -17.76 8.70
N ASN A 51 2.96 -17.36 8.24
CA ASN A 51 2.08 -18.22 7.47
C ASN A 51 2.66 -18.64 6.12
N LYS A 52 2.20 -19.78 5.62
CA LYS A 52 2.44 -20.18 4.23
C LYS A 52 1.69 -19.23 3.30
N THR A 53 2.38 -18.71 2.31
CA THR A 53 1.83 -17.73 1.35
C THR A 53 1.59 -18.38 -0.01
N PRO A 54 0.61 -17.87 -0.80
CA PRO A 54 0.53 -18.16 -2.23
C PRO A 54 1.80 -17.75 -2.99
N SER A 55 1.89 -18.10 -4.27
CA SER A 55 3.06 -17.77 -5.13
C SER A 55 3.33 -16.26 -5.23
N GLU A 56 2.25 -15.44 -5.23
CA GLU A 56 2.32 -13.98 -5.33
C GLU A 56 2.58 -13.30 -3.97
N GLY A 57 2.58 -14.08 -2.87
CA GLY A 57 2.80 -13.59 -1.53
C GLY A 57 4.18 -13.90 -0.98
N ILE A 58 4.60 -13.13 0.00
CA ILE A 58 5.80 -13.39 0.80
C ILE A 58 5.52 -13.15 2.26
N SER A 59 6.07 -13.99 3.14
CA SER A 59 5.97 -13.78 4.58
C SER A 59 7.17 -13.00 5.12
N LEU A 60 6.95 -12.31 6.22
CA LEU A 60 8.01 -11.58 6.93
C LEU A 60 9.16 -12.50 7.33
N ALA A 61 8.84 -13.74 7.69
CA ALA A 61 9.84 -14.77 7.99
C ALA A 61 10.80 -15.04 6.84
N LYS A 62 10.29 -15.03 5.61
CA LYS A 62 11.13 -15.18 4.41
C LYS A 62 11.95 -13.92 4.14
N VAL A 63 11.35 -12.73 4.32
CA VAL A 63 12.03 -11.44 4.15
C VAL A 63 13.19 -11.31 5.11
N LEU A 64 12.98 -11.60 6.40
CA LEU A 64 13.99 -11.52 7.46
C LEU A 64 14.89 -12.76 7.56
N ARG A 65 14.60 -13.81 6.78
CA ARG A 65 15.33 -15.09 6.81
C ARG A 65 15.41 -15.72 8.20
N THR A 66 14.35 -15.56 9.00
CA THR A 66 14.23 -16.11 10.35
C THR A 66 12.80 -16.55 10.63
N LYS A 67 12.65 -17.56 11.48
CA LYS A 67 11.36 -17.96 12.04
C LYS A 67 11.13 -17.40 13.44
N ASN A 68 12.14 -16.80 14.04
CA ASN A 68 12.03 -16.20 15.37
C ASN A 68 11.46 -14.78 15.24
N ILE A 69 10.14 -14.70 15.02
CA ILE A 69 9.42 -13.44 14.82
C ILE A 69 8.29 -13.37 15.85
N SER A 70 8.28 -12.30 16.62
CA SER A 70 7.18 -12.01 17.55
C SER A 70 6.04 -11.31 16.80
N GLU A 71 4.90 -11.97 16.67
CA GLU A 71 3.70 -11.38 16.09
C GLU A 71 3.18 -10.20 16.94
N TYR A 72 3.33 -10.27 18.27
CA TYR A 72 2.99 -9.18 19.19
C TYR A 72 3.83 -7.92 18.91
N TYR A 73 5.12 -8.08 18.71
CA TYR A 73 6.02 -6.96 18.38
C TYR A 73 5.59 -6.27 17.07
N TRP A 74 5.30 -7.04 16.04
CA TRP A 74 4.87 -6.49 14.75
C TRP A 74 3.47 -5.88 14.81
N THR A 75 2.56 -6.47 15.58
CA THR A 75 1.25 -5.89 15.85
C THR A 75 1.38 -4.54 16.54
N ALA A 76 2.19 -4.43 17.58
CA ALA A 76 2.45 -3.16 18.26
C ALA A 76 3.06 -2.10 17.32
N LYS A 77 4.00 -2.49 16.47
CA LYS A 77 4.58 -1.58 15.46
C LYS A 77 3.56 -1.10 14.43
N ILE A 78 2.64 -1.97 13.99
CA ILE A 78 1.56 -1.61 13.08
C ILE A 78 0.62 -0.61 13.76
N LEU A 79 0.17 -0.88 14.99
CA LEU A 79 -0.70 0.01 15.74
C LEU A 79 -0.04 1.38 15.97
N LYS A 80 1.24 1.39 16.34
CA LYS A 80 2.00 2.64 16.45
C LYS A 80 2.05 3.40 15.13
N ALA A 81 2.31 2.73 14.01
CA ALA A 81 2.35 3.39 12.71
C ALA A 81 0.99 3.98 12.31
N PHE A 82 -0.12 3.33 12.66
CA PHE A 82 -1.45 3.88 12.48
C PHE A 82 -1.68 5.11 13.37
N HIS A 83 -1.32 5.03 14.65
CA HIS A 83 -1.42 6.16 15.57
C HIS A 83 -0.65 7.37 15.04
N ASP A 84 0.63 7.17 14.69
CA ASP A 84 1.49 8.23 14.14
C ASP A 84 0.92 8.81 12.82
N SER A 85 0.19 8.00 12.02
CA SER A 85 -0.41 8.46 10.76
C SER A 85 -1.65 9.33 10.95
N ILE A 86 -2.40 9.15 12.04
CA ILE A 86 -3.58 9.97 12.37
C ILE A 86 -3.15 11.41 12.66
N ASP A 87 -2.04 11.59 13.36
CA ASP A 87 -1.50 12.90 13.68
C ASP A 87 -0.95 13.65 12.46
N CYS A 88 -0.73 12.94 11.35
CA CYS A 88 -0.31 13.53 10.07
C CYS A 88 -1.47 14.10 9.24
N ASN A 89 -2.72 14.08 9.73
CA ASN A 89 -3.93 14.44 8.97
C ASN A 89 -3.96 15.87 8.38
N ASN A 90 -3.10 16.77 8.82
CA ASN A 90 -2.99 18.12 8.27
C ASN A 90 -2.00 18.24 7.10
N LYS A 91 -1.47 17.13 6.59
CA LYS A 91 -0.41 17.12 5.56
C LYS A 91 -0.76 16.20 4.39
N LYS A 92 -1.91 16.43 3.75
CA LYS A 92 -2.34 15.67 2.56
C LYS A 92 -1.22 15.58 1.51
N GLU A 93 -0.56 16.69 1.23
CA GLU A 93 0.55 16.75 0.25
C GLU A 93 1.71 15.85 0.65
N TYR A 94 2.08 15.84 1.93
CA TYR A 94 3.12 14.96 2.43
C TYR A 94 2.76 13.48 2.24
N VAL A 95 1.52 13.09 2.54
CA VAL A 95 1.05 11.70 2.35
C VAL A 95 1.13 11.29 0.88
N ILE A 96 0.68 12.15 -0.03
CA ILE A 96 0.74 11.89 -1.48
C ILE A 96 2.20 11.82 -1.97
N GLN A 97 3.05 12.72 -1.50
CA GLN A 97 4.48 12.66 -1.81
C GLN A 97 5.11 11.34 -1.35
N GLN A 98 4.81 10.90 -0.12
CA GLN A 98 5.30 9.62 0.38
C GLN A 98 4.73 8.45 -0.43
N ALA A 99 3.44 8.46 -0.79
CA ALA A 99 2.86 7.44 -1.64
C ALA A 99 3.61 7.33 -2.98
N ASN A 100 3.92 8.45 -3.61
CA ASN A 100 4.66 8.50 -4.87
C ASN A 100 6.12 8.04 -4.73
N ASN A 101 6.79 8.40 -3.63
CA ASN A 101 8.17 7.94 -3.34
C ASN A 101 8.27 6.41 -3.20
N PHE A 102 7.17 5.76 -2.85
CA PHE A 102 7.13 4.30 -2.66
C PHE A 102 6.35 3.58 -3.75
N LEU A 103 5.76 4.31 -4.69
CA LEU A 103 4.92 3.74 -5.74
C LEU A 103 5.74 2.79 -6.63
N ASN A 104 5.25 1.57 -6.75
CA ASN A 104 5.80 0.63 -7.70
C ASN A 104 5.16 0.85 -9.08
N THR A 105 5.93 1.40 -9.98
CA THR A 105 5.47 1.73 -11.34
C THR A 105 5.45 0.55 -12.30
N SER A 106 5.87 -0.64 -11.87
CA SER A 106 5.87 -1.85 -12.68
C SER A 106 4.53 -2.61 -12.66
N PHE A 107 3.64 -2.31 -11.71
CA PHE A 107 2.38 -3.02 -11.53
C PHE A 107 1.19 -2.19 -12.01
N LEU A 108 0.92 -2.27 -13.31
CA LEU A 108 -0.31 -1.69 -13.86
C LEU A 108 -1.56 -2.44 -13.38
N PRO A 109 -2.68 -1.74 -13.19
CA PRO A 109 -3.97 -2.37 -12.93
C PRO A 109 -4.41 -3.29 -14.06
N LYS A 110 -5.27 -4.27 -13.71
CA LYS A 110 -5.83 -5.20 -14.69
C LYS A 110 -6.50 -4.45 -15.86
N GLY A 111 -6.23 -4.89 -17.07
CA GLY A 111 -6.76 -4.28 -18.30
C GLY A 111 -5.82 -3.27 -18.98
N TYR A 112 -4.65 -3.01 -18.40
CA TYR A 112 -3.62 -2.14 -18.99
C TYR A 112 -2.32 -2.92 -19.24
N SER A 113 -1.85 -2.90 -20.50
CA SER A 113 -0.63 -3.59 -20.91
C SER A 113 0.62 -2.75 -20.58
N PRO A 114 1.68 -3.32 -19.98
CA PRO A 114 2.95 -2.61 -19.74
C PRO A 114 3.66 -2.16 -21.02
N ASN A 115 3.35 -2.78 -22.17
CA ASN A 115 3.90 -2.40 -23.45
C ASN A 115 3.30 -1.08 -23.98
N GLU A 116 2.10 -0.72 -23.54
CA GLU A 116 1.37 0.45 -24.01
C GLU A 116 1.28 1.54 -22.96
N TRP A 117 1.10 1.18 -21.70
CA TRP A 117 0.82 2.09 -20.62
C TRP A 117 1.94 2.12 -19.58
N LYS A 118 2.13 3.30 -18.99
CA LYS A 118 3.04 3.50 -17.87
C LYS A 118 2.33 4.19 -16.73
N ILE A 119 2.71 3.87 -15.51
CA ILE A 119 2.24 4.59 -14.33
C ILE A 119 3.01 5.91 -14.24
N LYS A 120 2.28 7.00 -14.05
CA LYS A 120 2.81 8.34 -13.82
C LYS A 120 3.03 8.58 -12.33
N ASP A 121 1.94 8.61 -11.59
CA ASP A 121 1.94 8.89 -10.15
C ASP A 121 0.55 8.62 -9.52
N VAL A 122 0.44 8.93 -8.22
CA VAL A 122 -0.81 9.07 -7.48
C VAL A 122 -1.11 10.55 -7.33
N ASP A 123 -2.30 10.99 -7.77
CA ASP A 123 -2.72 12.39 -7.72
C ASP A 123 -3.11 12.86 -6.31
N SER A 124 -3.47 14.14 -6.17
CA SER A 124 -3.88 14.74 -4.90
C SER A 124 -5.16 14.14 -4.29
N ASN A 125 -5.92 13.37 -5.05
CA ASN A 125 -7.12 12.66 -4.58
C ASN A 125 -6.89 11.18 -4.30
N GLY A 126 -5.64 10.70 -4.47
CA GLY A 126 -5.28 9.30 -4.27
C GLY A 126 -5.57 8.42 -5.49
N ASN A 127 -5.94 8.97 -6.63
CA ASN A 127 -6.17 8.23 -7.86
C ASN A 127 -4.84 7.94 -8.56
N LEU A 128 -4.77 6.81 -9.27
CA LEU A 128 -3.60 6.47 -10.06
C LEU A 128 -3.67 7.15 -11.44
N ARG A 129 -2.65 7.90 -11.80
CA ARG A 129 -2.50 8.42 -13.16
C ARG A 129 -1.61 7.49 -13.98
N ILE A 130 -2.09 7.13 -15.15
CA ILE A 130 -1.34 6.35 -16.14
C ILE A 130 -1.34 7.09 -17.47
N TYR A 131 -0.34 6.84 -18.29
CA TYR A 131 -0.20 7.49 -19.59
C TYR A 131 0.36 6.55 -20.65
N ASN A 132 0.09 6.89 -21.89
CA ASN A 132 0.72 6.32 -23.07
C ASN A 132 1.15 7.45 -24.03
N GLN A 133 1.50 7.11 -25.26
CA GLN A 133 1.97 8.09 -26.26
C GLN A 133 0.91 9.13 -26.66
N THR A 134 -0.39 8.84 -26.49
CA THR A 134 -1.49 9.65 -27.02
C THR A 134 -2.38 10.26 -25.96
N GLN A 135 -2.41 9.72 -24.75
CA GLN A 135 -3.35 10.14 -23.71
C GLN A 135 -2.90 9.81 -22.29
N GLU A 136 -3.47 10.53 -21.34
CA GLU A 136 -3.38 10.24 -19.90
C GLU A 136 -4.75 9.80 -19.39
N LYS A 137 -4.78 8.86 -18.44
CA LYS A 137 -5.98 8.40 -17.76
C LYS A 137 -5.82 8.48 -16.25
N VAL A 138 -6.92 8.81 -15.58
CA VAL A 138 -7.04 8.81 -14.13
C VAL A 138 -7.88 7.61 -13.72
N LEU A 139 -7.31 6.73 -12.93
CA LEU A 139 -7.97 5.51 -12.45
C LEU A 139 -8.38 5.72 -11.00
N THR A 140 -9.67 5.67 -10.76
CA THR A 140 -10.25 5.73 -9.41
C THR A 140 -10.42 4.33 -8.86
N ARG A 141 -10.38 4.19 -7.55
CA ARG A 141 -10.62 2.91 -6.89
C ARG A 141 -12.12 2.58 -6.80
N PHE A 142 -12.97 3.60 -6.85
CA PHE A 142 -14.40 3.50 -6.60
C PHE A 142 -15.19 4.07 -7.77
#